data_7f657695b38825d1aae69a786badd548
#
_entry.id   7f657695b38825d1aae69a786badd548
#
_cell.length_a   1.000
_cell.length_b   1.000
_cell.length_c   1.000
_cell.angle_alpha   90.00
_cell.angle_beta   90.00
_cell.angle_gamma   90.00
#
_symmetry.space_group_name_H-M   'P 1'
#
loop_
_entity.id
_entity.type
_entity.pdbx_description
1 polymer ?
#
loop_
_entity_poly.entity_id
_entity_poly.type
_entity_poly.pdbx_seq_one_letter_code
_entity_poly.pdbx_strand_id
1 'polypeptide(L)'
;QGIVIQYYPGEDPCNSSGNSSFVEKKHRSSKKQIEKTAQYAAYFVYKNTTGLHQSKKSVDWYLDHNQTIENLFFPLHFNCGSFVIIKPSGAYYSYKSEYSNTTLFKVLSNF
;
A
#
# COMPACT_ATOMS: atom_id res chain seq x y z
N GLN A 1 9.05 15.28 5.13
CA GLN A 1 8.94 14.06 4.31
C GLN A 1 7.47 13.63 4.24
N GLY A 2 7.02 13.30 3.04
CA GLY A 2 5.69 12.74 2.86
C GLY A 2 5.68 11.24 3.11
N ILE A 3 4.50 10.63 3.04
CA ILE A 3 4.36 9.19 3.20
C ILE A 3 3.51 8.60 2.08
N VAL A 4 3.81 7.37 1.74
CA VAL A 4 2.99 6.55 0.83
C VAL A 4 2.57 5.33 1.64
N ILE A 5 1.26 5.14 1.78
CA ILE A 5 0.71 3.99 2.47
C ILE A 5 0.08 3.06 1.43
N GLN A 6 0.56 1.81 1.39
CA GLN A 6 -0.06 0.77 0.60
C GLN A 6 -0.92 -0.07 1.55
N TYR A 7 -2.20 -0.15 1.27
CA TYR A 7 -3.20 -0.68 2.21
C TYR A 7 -3.74 -2.03 1.74
N TYR A 8 -3.72 -3.00 2.63
CA TYR A 8 -4.28 -4.34 2.41
C TYR A 8 -5.63 -4.44 3.12
N PRO A 9 -6.75 -4.60 2.38
CA PRO A 9 -8.10 -4.55 2.95
C PRO A 9 -8.59 -5.87 3.52
N GLY A 10 -7.76 -6.90 3.56
CA GLY A 10 -8.17 -8.25 3.87
C GLY A 10 -8.28 -9.09 2.60
N GLU A 11 -8.50 -10.39 2.76
CA GLU A 11 -8.52 -11.31 1.63
C GLU A 11 -9.72 -11.07 0.71
N ASP A 12 -9.47 -11.09 -0.60
CA ASP A 12 -10.51 -11.05 -1.62
C ASP A 12 -10.05 -11.87 -2.84
N PRO A 13 -10.94 -12.13 -3.82
CA PRO A 13 -10.56 -12.93 -4.98
C PRO A 13 -9.38 -12.35 -5.77
N CYS A 14 -9.25 -11.05 -5.76
CA CYS A 14 -8.17 -10.38 -6.48
C CYS A 14 -6.81 -10.62 -5.81
N ASN A 15 -6.70 -10.39 -4.51
CA ASN A 15 -5.40 -10.47 -3.84
C ASN A 15 -5.02 -11.88 -3.38
N SER A 16 -5.93 -12.83 -3.44
CA SER A 16 -5.66 -14.21 -3.03
C SER A 16 -5.23 -15.12 -4.17
N SER A 17 -5.30 -14.66 -5.42
CA SER A 17 -4.99 -15.49 -6.59
C SER A 17 -3.54 -15.38 -7.05
N GLY A 18 -2.75 -14.52 -6.46
CA GLY A 18 -1.40 -14.24 -6.91
C GLY A 18 -0.33 -15.19 -6.35
N ASN A 19 0.82 -15.16 -6.98
CA ASN A 19 2.01 -15.87 -6.52
C ASN A 19 2.66 -15.04 -5.41
N SER A 20 2.89 -15.65 -4.24
CA SER A 20 3.40 -14.93 -3.08
C SER A 20 4.80 -14.34 -3.31
N SER A 21 5.66 -15.06 -4.05
CA SER A 21 7.00 -14.55 -4.37
C SER A 21 6.92 -13.30 -5.24
N PHE A 22 6.00 -13.29 -6.19
CA PHE A 22 5.80 -12.14 -7.06
C PHE A 22 5.29 -10.93 -6.25
N VAL A 23 4.35 -11.17 -5.35
CA VAL A 23 3.78 -10.11 -4.51
C VAL A 23 4.84 -9.53 -3.58
N GLU A 24 5.65 -10.38 -2.96
CA GLU A 24 6.75 -9.92 -2.11
C GLU A 24 7.75 -9.07 -2.89
N LYS A 25 8.09 -9.51 -4.08
CA LYS A 25 9.01 -8.79 -4.95
C LYS A 25 8.45 -7.43 -5.35
N LYS A 26 7.16 -7.38 -5.65
CA LYS A 26 6.46 -6.15 -5.97
C LYS A 26 6.52 -5.16 -4.81
N HIS A 27 6.23 -5.60 -3.59
CA HIS A 27 6.25 -4.75 -2.42
C HIS A 27 7.65 -4.23 -2.11
N ARG A 28 8.65 -5.10 -2.17
CA ARG A 28 10.04 -4.73 -1.93
C ARG A 28 10.52 -3.70 -2.95
N SER A 29 10.18 -3.92 -4.22
CA SER A 29 10.54 -3.01 -5.30
C SER A 29 9.87 -1.64 -5.12
N SER A 30 8.59 -1.62 -4.75
CA SER A 30 7.88 -0.36 -4.54
C SER A 30 8.47 0.43 -3.38
N LYS A 31 8.77 -0.24 -2.27
CA LYS A 31 9.39 0.41 -1.11
C LYS A 31 10.72 1.06 -1.49
N LYS A 32 11.57 0.30 -2.16
CA LYS A 32 12.88 0.77 -2.58
C LYS A 32 12.76 1.99 -3.51
N GLN A 33 11.86 1.92 -4.46
CA GLN A 33 11.68 3.00 -5.44
C GLN A 33 11.09 4.26 -4.80
N ILE A 34 10.12 4.11 -3.91
CA ILE A 34 9.52 5.24 -3.20
C ILE A 34 10.56 5.95 -2.34
N GLU A 35 11.34 5.19 -1.58
CA GLU A 35 12.30 5.75 -0.64
C GLU A 35 13.57 6.28 -1.30
N LYS A 36 13.82 5.90 -2.55
CA LYS A 36 15.00 6.34 -3.29
C LYS A 36 15.04 7.86 -3.47
N THR A 37 13.89 8.49 -3.56
CA THR A 37 13.82 9.94 -3.76
C THR A 37 14.10 10.74 -2.51
N ALA A 38 14.08 10.11 -1.33
CA ALA A 38 14.21 10.76 -0.03
C ALA A 38 13.09 11.75 0.29
N GLN A 39 12.08 11.85 -0.56
CA GLN A 39 10.94 12.75 -0.35
C GLN A 39 9.78 12.05 0.35
N TYR A 40 9.73 10.73 0.27
CA TYR A 40 8.64 9.92 0.82
C TYR A 40 9.17 8.73 1.58
N ALA A 41 8.48 8.36 2.65
CA ALA A 41 8.65 7.08 3.32
C ALA A 41 7.51 6.15 2.89
N ALA A 42 7.80 4.86 2.76
CA ALA A 42 6.82 3.86 2.33
C ALA A 42 6.38 3.03 3.52
N TYR A 43 5.06 2.86 3.67
CA TYR A 43 4.47 2.04 4.72
C TYR A 43 3.46 1.08 4.11
N PHE A 44 3.42 -0.13 4.68
CA PHE A 44 2.45 -1.16 4.31
C PHE A 44 1.54 -1.38 5.51
N VAL A 45 0.24 -1.16 5.34
CA VAL A 45 -0.73 -1.20 6.42
C VAL A 45 -1.80 -2.24 6.09
N TYR A 46 -2.17 -3.05 7.06
CA TYR A 46 -3.19 -4.08 6.85
C TYR A 46 -4.36 -3.91 7.80
N LYS A 47 -5.55 -4.22 7.28
CA LYS A 47 -6.78 -4.25 8.07
C LYS A 47 -6.79 -5.49 8.96
N ASN A 48 -6.46 -6.66 8.37
CA ASN A 48 -6.35 -7.92 9.08
C ASN A 48 -5.37 -8.83 8.34
N THR A 49 -5.00 -9.94 8.96
CA THR A 49 -3.99 -10.84 8.41
C THR A 49 -4.55 -11.93 7.50
N THR A 50 -5.86 -11.98 7.29
CA THR A 50 -6.48 -13.01 6.46
C THR A 50 -5.93 -12.93 5.04
N GLY A 51 -5.34 -14.02 4.56
CA GLY A 51 -4.74 -14.08 3.24
C GLY A 51 -3.40 -13.35 3.11
N LEU A 52 -2.96 -12.67 4.15
CA LEU A 52 -1.67 -11.99 4.14
C LEU A 52 -0.59 -13.00 4.50
N HIS A 53 0.37 -13.19 3.60
CA HIS A 53 1.44 -14.17 3.81
C HIS A 53 2.46 -13.65 4.81
N GLN A 54 2.65 -14.38 5.89
CA GLN A 54 3.54 -13.97 6.97
C GLN A 54 5.02 -14.15 6.66
N SER A 55 5.35 -14.86 5.58
CA SER A 55 6.75 -15.10 5.21
C SER A 55 7.44 -13.87 4.66
N LYS A 56 6.76 -12.77 4.59
CA LYS A 56 7.28 -11.56 4.03
C LYS A 56 8.19 -10.85 4.94
N LYS A 57 9.44 -11.13 4.79
CA LYS A 57 10.48 -10.42 5.51
C LYS A 57 11.02 -9.23 4.72
N SER A 58 10.47 -9.01 3.54
CA SER A 58 10.95 -7.96 2.65
C SER A 58 10.46 -6.57 3.01
N VAL A 59 9.31 -6.49 3.69
CA VAL A 59 8.75 -5.22 4.15
C VAL A 59 8.07 -5.44 5.50
N ASP A 60 7.98 -4.37 6.27
CA ASP A 60 7.28 -4.40 7.54
C ASP A 60 5.82 -4.05 7.33
N TRP A 61 4.95 -4.83 7.94
CA TRP A 61 3.51 -4.60 7.88
C TRP A 61 3.02 -4.05 9.22
N TYR A 62 2.20 -3.02 9.16
CA TYR A 62 1.64 -2.37 10.34
C TYR A 62 0.13 -2.53 10.37
N LEU A 63 -0.39 -2.85 11.55
CA LEU A 63 -1.84 -2.93 11.75
C LEU A 63 -2.45 -1.53 11.67
N ASP A 64 -3.60 -1.44 11.01
CA ASP A 64 -4.38 -0.19 10.96
C ASP A 64 -5.10 0.01 12.29
N HIS A 65 -4.41 0.61 13.26
CA HIS A 65 -4.95 0.84 14.59
C HIS A 65 -6.21 1.71 14.53
N ASN A 66 -7.26 1.25 15.23
CA ASN A 66 -8.54 1.95 15.31
C ASN A 66 -9.17 2.19 13.94
N GLN A 67 -8.79 1.40 12.94
CA GLN A 67 -9.32 1.53 11.58
C GLN A 67 -9.15 2.94 11.02
N THR A 68 -8.05 3.59 11.38
CA THR A 68 -7.79 4.98 11.01
C THR A 68 -7.68 5.17 9.51
N ILE A 69 -6.83 4.36 8.86
CA ILE A 69 -6.61 4.47 7.40
C ILE A 69 -7.87 4.05 6.66
N GLU A 70 -8.51 2.99 7.12
CA GLU A 70 -9.77 2.53 6.54
C GLU A 70 -10.82 3.63 6.56
N ASN A 71 -11.04 4.25 7.70
CA ASN A 71 -12.09 5.25 7.86
C ASN A 71 -11.78 6.55 7.11
N LEU A 72 -10.51 6.94 7.04
CA LEU A 72 -10.13 8.17 6.36
C LEU A 72 -10.14 8.04 4.83
N PHE A 73 -9.64 6.93 4.30
CA PHE A 73 -9.38 6.83 2.87
C PHE A 73 -10.08 5.67 2.17
N PHE A 74 -10.34 4.57 2.87
CA PHE A 74 -10.84 3.35 2.25
C PHE A 74 -11.99 2.75 3.04
N PRO A 75 -13.11 3.49 3.22
CA PRO A 75 -14.23 3.01 4.05
C PRO A 75 -14.97 1.83 3.45
N LEU A 76 -14.79 1.58 2.15
CA LEU A 76 -15.34 0.42 1.47
C LEU A 76 -14.21 -0.55 1.15
N HIS A 77 -14.55 -1.82 0.93
CA HIS A 77 -13.56 -2.81 0.50
C HIS A 77 -13.26 -2.61 -0.99
N PHE A 78 -12.08 -2.08 -1.30
CA PHE A 78 -11.61 -1.94 -2.68
C PHE A 78 -10.71 -3.13 -3.00
N ASN A 79 -11.02 -3.86 -4.07
CA ASN A 79 -10.37 -5.12 -4.41
C ASN A 79 -8.86 -5.00 -4.57
N CYS A 80 -8.14 -6.05 -4.19
CA CYS A 80 -6.69 -6.20 -4.20
C CYS A 80 -5.99 -5.38 -3.15
N GLY A 81 -6.19 -4.11 -3.12
CA GLY A 81 -5.52 -3.17 -2.24
C GLY A 81 -5.63 -1.78 -2.82
N SER A 82 -5.12 -0.82 -2.08
CA SER A 82 -5.21 0.59 -2.45
C SER A 82 -3.97 1.30 -1.93
N PHE A 83 -3.77 2.55 -2.36
CA PHE A 83 -2.69 3.34 -1.77
C PHE A 83 -3.13 4.78 -1.57
N VAL A 84 -2.46 5.47 -0.67
CA VAL A 84 -2.64 6.90 -0.47
C VAL A 84 -1.27 7.56 -0.34
N ILE A 85 -1.11 8.70 -0.99
CA ILE A 85 0.08 9.53 -0.91
C ILE A 85 -0.30 10.76 -0.10
N ILE A 86 0.47 11.04 0.96
CA ILE A 86 0.20 12.18 1.83
C ILE A 86 1.45 13.05 1.88
N LYS A 87 1.31 14.29 1.46
CA LYS A 87 2.40 15.27 1.50
C LYS A 87 2.54 15.87 2.90
N PRO A 88 3.70 16.44 3.22
CA PRO A 88 3.87 17.13 4.52
C PRO A 88 2.85 18.23 4.76
N SER A 89 2.33 18.83 3.71
CA SER A 89 1.30 19.88 3.81
C SER A 89 -0.07 19.33 4.24
N GLY A 90 -0.26 18.01 4.22
CA GLY A 90 -1.54 17.37 4.45
C GLY A 90 -2.33 17.09 3.18
N ALA A 91 -1.89 17.60 2.03
CA ALA A 91 -2.51 17.27 0.76
C ALA A 91 -2.33 15.78 0.48
N TYR A 92 -3.36 15.11 -0.04
CA TYR A 92 -3.30 13.68 -0.27
C TYR A 92 -3.97 13.27 -1.58
N TYR A 93 -3.57 12.09 -2.08
CA TYR A 93 -4.19 11.45 -3.23
C TYR A 93 -4.39 9.97 -2.89
N SER A 94 -5.64 9.52 -2.92
CA SER A 94 -5.97 8.12 -2.67
C SER A 94 -6.32 7.43 -3.97
N TYR A 95 -5.74 6.25 -4.20
CA TYR A 95 -6.01 5.41 -5.37
C TYR A 95 -6.67 4.13 -4.87
N LYS A 96 -7.87 3.88 -5.34
CA LYS A 96 -8.72 2.80 -4.82
C LYS A 96 -8.71 1.62 -5.77
N SER A 97 -8.56 0.41 -5.18
CA SER A 97 -8.57 -0.84 -5.91
C SER A 97 -7.22 -1.15 -6.59
N GLU A 98 -7.18 -2.20 -7.40
CA GLU A 98 -5.96 -2.77 -7.97
C GLU A 98 -5.10 -1.74 -8.70
N TYR A 99 -3.80 -1.82 -8.48
CA TYR A 99 -2.82 -0.97 -9.16
C TYR A 99 -1.51 -1.71 -9.37
N SER A 100 -0.77 -1.28 -10.39
CA SER A 100 0.61 -1.75 -10.62
C SER A 100 1.59 -0.78 -9.99
N ASN A 101 2.85 -1.21 -9.84
CA ASN A 101 3.91 -0.31 -9.41
C ASN A 101 4.11 0.83 -10.42
N THR A 102 3.92 0.55 -11.71
CA THR A 102 4.01 1.59 -12.73
C THR A 102 2.99 2.70 -12.48
N THR A 103 1.76 2.33 -12.17
CA THR A 103 0.71 3.30 -11.84
C THR A 103 1.07 4.09 -10.60
N LEU A 104 1.53 3.41 -9.54
CA LEU A 104 1.93 4.06 -8.30
C LEU A 104 3.03 5.10 -8.55
N PHE A 105 4.06 4.72 -9.28
CA PHE A 105 5.19 5.63 -9.54
C PHE A 105 4.78 6.81 -10.42
N LYS A 106 3.89 6.58 -11.38
CA LYS A 106 3.38 7.64 -12.24
C LYS A 106 2.58 8.66 -11.43
N VAL A 107 1.68 8.19 -10.57
CA VAL A 107 0.90 9.08 -9.70
C VAL A 107 1.83 9.84 -8.77
N LEU A 108 2.79 9.14 -8.15
CA LEU A 108 3.73 9.76 -7.23
C LEU A 108 4.54 10.87 -7.90
N SER A 109 4.95 10.65 -9.14
CA SER A 109 5.74 11.64 -9.90
C SER A 109 4.94 12.89 -10.25
N ASN A 110 3.62 12.73 -10.43
CA ASN A 110 2.76 13.83 -10.89
C ASN A 110 1.99 14.51 -9.78
N PHE A 111 2.00 13.96 -8.59
CA PHE A 111 1.33 14.56 -7.44
C PHE A 111 2.30 15.49 -6.71
#